data_29859eaec2d21fbffd8fe45c9606c007
#
_entry.id   29859eaec2d21fbffd8fe45c9606c007
#
_cell.length_a   1.000
_cell.length_b   1.000
_cell.length_c   1.000
_cell.angle_alpha   90.00
_cell.angle_beta   90.00
_cell.angle_gamma   90.00
#
_symmetry.space_group_name_H-M   'P 1'
#
loop_
_entity.id
_entity.type
_entity.pdbx_description
1 polymer ?
#
loop_
_entity_poly.entity_id
_entity_poly.type
_entity_poly.pdbx_seq_one_letter_code
_entity_poly.pdbx_strand_id
1 'polypeptide(L)'
;MESNSQKWTIFYAAVGHMTMHMFAAFYFVIVLAIEDDWKFSYNELINLWFLGSLFVGLGSLPAGWLSDRWSRSGMMAIMFVGLGLSSILCGFSNTKSTLFINLSLLGLFCSIYHPAGISWIVNTSKETGRALGFNNIFGGVGVGLGAFIAGILIEQYSWHAAFIL
;
A
#
# COMPACT_ATOMS: atom_id res chain seq x y z
N MET A 1 23.06 1.70 -22.64
CA MET A 1 22.98 0.86 -21.42
C MET A 1 22.49 1.72 -20.26
N GLU A 2 21.53 1.25 -19.51
CA GLU A 2 21.08 1.92 -18.27
C GLU A 2 22.14 1.83 -17.20
N SER A 3 22.32 2.93 -16.44
CA SER A 3 23.25 2.93 -15.30
C SER A 3 22.75 2.02 -14.18
N ASN A 4 23.62 1.51 -13.34
CA ASN A 4 23.22 0.69 -12.19
C ASN A 4 22.23 1.45 -11.27
N SER A 5 22.42 2.75 -11.06
CA SER A 5 21.51 3.58 -10.27
C SER A 5 20.09 3.60 -10.85
N GLN A 6 19.96 3.70 -12.17
CA GLN A 6 18.67 3.71 -12.87
C GLN A 6 17.91 2.38 -12.71
N LYS A 7 18.60 1.25 -12.80
CA LYS A 7 18.01 -0.08 -12.58
C LYS A 7 17.47 -0.24 -11.17
N TRP A 8 18.21 0.22 -10.17
CA TRP A 8 17.76 0.18 -8.79
C TRP A 8 16.56 1.08 -8.53
N THR A 9 16.52 2.28 -9.13
CA THR A 9 15.34 3.16 -9.04
C THR A 9 14.09 2.47 -9.59
N ILE A 10 14.18 1.88 -10.78
CA ILE A 10 13.04 1.18 -11.40
C ILE A 10 12.61 -0.02 -10.54
N PHE A 11 13.58 -0.80 -10.04
CA PHE A 11 13.30 -1.95 -9.19
C PHE A 11 12.58 -1.55 -7.89
N TYR A 12 13.12 -0.59 -7.13
CA TYR A 12 12.49 -0.15 -5.88
C TYR A 12 11.14 0.52 -6.10
N ALA A 13 10.98 1.27 -7.16
CA ALA A 13 9.69 1.83 -7.52
C ALA A 13 8.68 0.73 -7.88
N ALA A 14 9.07 -0.29 -8.65
CA ALA A 14 8.21 -1.42 -9.00
C ALA A 14 7.80 -2.23 -7.75
N VAL A 15 8.74 -2.53 -6.85
CA VAL A 15 8.44 -3.16 -5.56
C VAL A 15 7.50 -2.30 -4.74
N GLY A 16 7.72 -0.99 -4.69
CA GLY A 16 6.83 -0.04 -3.99
C GLY A 16 5.42 -0.04 -4.57
N HIS A 17 5.27 -0.12 -5.91
CA HIS A 17 3.97 -0.22 -6.57
C HIS A 17 3.22 -1.50 -6.16
N MET A 18 3.94 -2.62 -6.21
CA MET A 18 3.42 -3.91 -5.78
C MET A 18 2.96 -3.87 -4.32
N THR A 19 3.84 -3.41 -3.44
CA THR A 19 3.58 -3.37 -1.99
C THR A 19 2.39 -2.48 -1.65
N MET A 20 2.32 -1.28 -2.22
CA MET A 20 1.21 -0.35 -1.97
C MET A 20 -0.13 -0.95 -2.40
N HIS A 21 -0.22 -1.52 -3.59
CA HIS A 21 -1.45 -2.16 -4.07
C HIS A 21 -1.79 -3.45 -3.31
N MET A 22 -0.79 -4.20 -2.88
CA MET A 22 -0.97 -5.39 -2.06
C MET A 22 -1.65 -5.03 -0.73
N PHE A 23 -1.13 -4.06 0.01
CA PHE A 23 -1.72 -3.63 1.27
C PHE A 23 -3.09 -2.96 1.09
N ALA A 24 -3.29 -2.17 0.05
CA ALA A 24 -4.59 -1.60 -0.26
C ALA A 24 -5.65 -2.67 -0.58
N ALA A 25 -5.24 -3.79 -1.20
CA ALA A 25 -6.12 -4.90 -1.54
C ALA A 25 -6.42 -5.83 -0.35
N PHE A 26 -5.54 -5.91 0.64
CA PHE A 26 -5.67 -6.82 1.80
C PHE A 26 -7.01 -6.69 2.50
N TYR A 27 -7.44 -5.48 2.79
CA TYR A 27 -8.65 -5.24 3.56
C TYR A 27 -9.91 -5.80 2.89
N PHE A 28 -9.97 -5.80 1.57
CA PHE A 28 -11.14 -6.33 0.83
C PHE A 28 -11.32 -7.84 0.96
N VAL A 29 -10.27 -8.57 1.36
CA VAL A 29 -10.35 -9.99 1.70
C VAL A 29 -10.50 -10.18 3.20
N ILE A 30 -9.72 -9.46 3.99
CA ILE A 30 -9.69 -9.55 5.45
C ILE A 30 -11.06 -9.17 6.05
N VAL A 31 -11.78 -8.22 5.47
CA VAL A 31 -13.10 -7.78 5.95
C VAL A 31 -14.10 -8.92 6.10
N LEU A 32 -14.03 -9.95 5.23
CA LEU A 32 -14.92 -11.11 5.30
C LEU A 32 -14.62 -11.96 6.55
N ALA A 33 -13.36 -12.11 6.91
CA ALA A 33 -12.98 -12.83 8.13
C ALA A 33 -13.32 -12.04 9.40
N ILE A 34 -13.22 -10.70 9.36
CA ILE A 34 -13.65 -9.84 10.48
C ILE A 34 -15.17 -9.88 10.65
N GLU A 35 -15.94 -9.93 9.56
CA GLU A 35 -17.40 -10.08 9.60
C GLU A 35 -17.80 -11.34 10.37
N ASP A 36 -17.11 -12.45 10.07
CA ASP A 36 -17.37 -13.72 10.76
C ASP A 36 -16.92 -13.70 12.23
N ASP A 37 -15.81 -13.06 12.55
CA ASP A 37 -15.27 -12.98 13.91
C ASP A 37 -16.04 -11.99 14.81
N TRP A 38 -16.28 -10.77 14.34
CA TRP A 38 -16.86 -9.68 15.13
C TRP A 38 -18.39 -9.61 15.06
N LYS A 39 -19.03 -10.35 14.16
CA LYS A 39 -20.49 -10.39 13.95
C LYS A 39 -21.10 -9.02 13.61
N PHE A 40 -20.34 -8.15 12.97
CA PHE A 40 -20.83 -6.93 12.32
C PHE A 40 -21.13 -7.21 10.86
N SER A 41 -22.01 -6.44 10.24
CA SER A 41 -22.32 -6.60 8.82
C SER A 41 -21.15 -6.15 7.94
N TYR A 42 -21.02 -6.78 6.76
CA TYR A 42 -20.03 -6.38 5.74
C TYR A 42 -20.07 -4.87 5.45
N ASN A 43 -21.27 -4.29 5.34
CA ASN A 43 -21.43 -2.86 5.06
C ASN A 43 -20.85 -1.96 6.16
N GLU A 44 -20.99 -2.34 7.42
CA GLU A 44 -20.37 -1.58 8.53
C GLU A 44 -18.86 -1.67 8.49
N LEU A 45 -18.33 -2.84 8.21
CA LEU A 45 -16.89 -3.09 8.22
C LEU A 45 -16.20 -2.50 7.00
N ILE A 46 -16.76 -2.63 5.80
CA ILE A 46 -16.12 -2.07 4.59
C ILE A 46 -16.02 -0.55 4.65
N ASN A 47 -16.97 0.12 5.34
CA ASN A 47 -16.93 1.56 5.56
C ASN A 47 -15.74 2.01 6.45
N LEU A 48 -15.09 1.11 7.18
CA LEU A 48 -13.87 1.45 7.93
C LEU A 48 -12.71 1.84 7.02
N TRP A 49 -12.73 1.40 5.74
CA TRP A 49 -11.74 1.80 4.74
C TRP A 49 -12.02 3.17 4.10
N PHE A 50 -13.19 3.79 4.37
CA PHE A 50 -13.59 5.04 3.70
C PHE A 50 -12.55 6.16 3.85
N LEU A 51 -12.11 6.45 5.09
CA LEU A 51 -11.13 7.51 5.34
C LEU A 51 -9.76 7.14 4.79
N GLY A 52 -9.37 5.86 4.83
CA GLY A 52 -8.16 5.35 4.20
C GLY A 52 -8.15 5.61 2.70
N SER A 53 -9.23 5.28 2.00
CA SER A 53 -9.36 5.52 0.56
C SER A 53 -9.35 7.03 0.22
N LEU A 54 -9.97 7.86 1.05
CA LEU A 54 -9.93 9.32 0.91
C LEU A 54 -8.49 9.84 1.05
N PHE A 55 -7.73 9.33 2.02
CA PHE A 55 -6.33 9.71 2.21
C PHE A 55 -5.42 9.24 1.09
N VAL A 56 -5.68 8.10 0.44
CA VAL A 56 -4.96 7.69 -0.78
C VAL A 56 -5.04 8.79 -1.84
N GLY A 57 -6.21 9.40 -2.03
CA GLY A 57 -6.39 10.50 -2.99
C GLY A 57 -5.80 11.82 -2.49
N LEU A 58 -6.34 12.36 -1.40
CA LEU A 58 -5.99 13.70 -0.90
C LEU A 58 -4.54 13.80 -0.42
N GLY A 59 -4.02 12.74 0.22
CA GLY A 59 -2.65 12.68 0.70
C GLY A 59 -1.59 12.70 -0.40
N SER A 60 -1.97 12.35 -1.64
CA SER A 60 -1.05 12.38 -2.78
C SER A 60 -0.57 13.80 -3.12
N LEU A 61 -1.38 14.83 -2.85
CA LEU A 61 -1.00 16.23 -3.09
C LEU A 61 0.17 16.68 -2.20
N PRO A 62 0.09 16.62 -0.86
CA PRO A 62 1.22 16.96 -0.01
C PRO A 62 2.41 16.00 -0.17
N ALA A 63 2.16 14.71 -0.43
CA ALA A 63 3.23 13.75 -0.70
C ALA A 63 4.03 14.10 -1.97
N GLY A 64 3.36 14.52 -3.04
CA GLY A 64 4.00 14.98 -4.26
C GLY A 64 4.82 16.25 -4.04
N TRP A 65 4.22 17.24 -3.38
CA TRP A 65 4.90 18.47 -3.03
C TRP A 65 6.18 18.24 -2.21
N LEU A 66 6.11 17.35 -1.22
CA LEU A 66 7.26 17.02 -0.37
C LEU A 66 8.30 16.18 -1.13
N SER A 67 7.86 15.26 -1.96
CA SER A 67 8.71 14.44 -2.84
C SER A 67 9.59 15.29 -3.76
N ASP A 68 9.01 16.36 -4.34
CA ASP A 68 9.73 17.24 -5.25
C ASP A 68 10.72 18.18 -4.54
N ARG A 69 10.45 18.55 -3.28
CA ARG A 69 11.26 19.50 -2.52
C ARG A 69 12.30 18.87 -1.62
N TRP A 70 12.06 17.65 -1.18
CA TRP A 70 12.96 16.96 -0.27
C TRP A 70 13.66 15.78 -0.95
N SER A 71 12.97 14.65 -1.13
CA SER A 71 13.60 13.44 -1.69
C SER A 71 12.55 12.41 -2.12
N ARG A 72 12.58 11.99 -3.39
CA ARG A 72 11.72 10.92 -3.90
C ARG A 72 12.03 9.59 -3.24
N SER A 73 13.31 9.24 -3.12
CA SER A 73 13.73 8.00 -2.44
C SER A 73 13.44 8.04 -0.94
N GLY A 74 13.58 9.20 -0.28
CA GLY A 74 13.21 9.38 1.12
C GLY A 74 11.71 9.19 1.34
N MET A 75 10.86 9.74 0.47
CA MET A 75 9.41 9.52 0.51
C MET A 75 9.03 8.05 0.29
N MET A 76 9.72 7.35 -0.63
CA MET A 76 9.52 5.91 -0.80
C MET A 76 9.91 5.11 0.45
N ALA A 77 10.99 5.48 1.14
CA ALA A 77 11.36 4.85 2.41
C ALA A 77 10.30 5.08 3.49
N ILE A 78 9.77 6.31 3.62
CA ILE A 78 8.66 6.63 4.54
C ILE A 78 7.43 5.78 4.20
N MET A 79 7.11 5.63 2.92
CA MET A 79 5.99 4.78 2.48
C MET A 79 6.18 3.34 2.95
N PHE A 80 7.32 2.70 2.70
CA PHE A 80 7.55 1.31 3.10
C PHE A 80 7.46 1.11 4.61
N VAL A 81 8.11 1.97 5.38
CA VAL A 81 8.07 1.91 6.85
C VAL A 81 6.65 2.18 7.36
N GLY A 82 6.00 3.20 6.81
CA GLY A 82 4.64 3.57 7.20
C GLY A 82 3.59 2.50 6.89
N LEU A 83 3.67 1.86 5.70
CA LEU A 83 2.80 0.74 5.34
C LEU A 83 3.00 -0.44 6.29
N GLY A 84 4.24 -0.85 6.53
CA GLY A 84 4.53 -1.96 7.44
C GLY A 84 4.03 -1.69 8.86
N LEU A 85 4.32 -0.52 9.42
CA LEU A 85 3.88 -0.14 10.77
C LEU A 85 2.35 -0.04 10.85
N SER A 86 1.69 0.57 9.86
CA SER A 86 0.23 0.70 9.84
C SER A 86 -0.44 -0.66 9.71
N SER A 87 0.12 -1.57 8.92
CA SER A 87 -0.38 -2.93 8.78
C SER A 87 -0.28 -3.68 10.11
N ILE A 88 0.86 -3.64 10.78
CA ILE A 88 1.05 -4.24 12.10
C ILE A 88 0.02 -3.68 13.10
N LEU A 89 -0.21 -2.36 13.10
CA LEU A 89 -1.21 -1.74 13.96
C LEU A 89 -2.64 -2.20 13.63
N CYS A 90 -2.96 -2.43 12.34
CA CYS A 90 -4.24 -3.04 11.94
C CYS A 90 -4.36 -4.45 12.54
N GLY A 91 -3.30 -5.25 12.51
CA GLY A 91 -3.29 -6.60 13.10
C GLY A 91 -3.48 -6.63 14.62
N PHE A 92 -3.14 -5.57 15.33
CA PHE A 92 -3.39 -5.43 16.77
C PHE A 92 -4.73 -4.77 17.10
N SER A 93 -5.57 -4.49 16.12
CA SER A 93 -6.86 -3.83 16.35
C SER A 93 -7.90 -4.81 16.91
N ASN A 94 -8.49 -4.46 18.05
CA ASN A 94 -9.54 -5.25 18.71
C ASN A 94 -10.90 -4.53 18.74
N THR A 95 -11.02 -3.37 18.10
CA THR A 95 -12.26 -2.60 18.03
C THR A 95 -12.41 -1.93 16.66
N LYS A 96 -13.65 -1.62 16.26
CA LYS A 96 -13.92 -0.86 15.03
C LYS A 96 -13.15 0.46 14.99
N SER A 97 -13.10 1.18 16.12
CA SER A 97 -12.44 2.49 16.19
C SER A 97 -10.92 2.39 15.98
N THR A 98 -10.26 1.42 16.59
CA THR A 98 -8.81 1.22 16.41
C THR A 98 -8.50 0.77 15.00
N LEU A 99 -9.31 -0.14 14.43
CA LEU A 99 -9.13 -0.59 13.06
C LEU A 99 -9.36 0.56 12.05
N PHE A 100 -10.39 1.38 12.26
CA PHE A 100 -10.66 2.57 11.43
C PHE A 100 -9.47 3.53 11.39
N ILE A 101 -8.90 3.86 12.55
CA ILE A 101 -7.73 4.75 12.65
C ILE A 101 -6.52 4.14 11.94
N ASN A 102 -6.24 2.86 12.17
CA ASN A 102 -5.08 2.18 11.61
C ASN A 102 -5.20 1.97 10.09
N LEU A 103 -6.39 1.66 9.58
CA LEU A 103 -6.67 1.64 8.13
C LEU A 103 -6.53 3.03 7.51
N SER A 104 -6.91 4.08 8.22
CA SER A 104 -6.73 5.46 7.76
C SER A 104 -5.26 5.81 7.62
N LEU A 105 -4.42 5.40 8.58
CA LEU A 105 -2.95 5.54 8.50
C LEU A 105 -2.38 4.75 7.33
N LEU A 106 -2.84 3.53 7.11
CA LEU A 106 -2.43 2.71 5.98
C LEU A 106 -2.71 3.44 4.65
N GLY A 107 -3.92 3.99 4.49
CA GLY A 107 -4.28 4.77 3.31
C GLY A 107 -3.42 6.02 3.12
N LEU A 108 -3.08 6.71 4.23
CA LEU A 108 -2.18 7.86 4.20
C LEU A 108 -0.80 7.49 3.66
N PHE A 109 -0.21 6.37 4.09
CA PHE A 109 1.09 5.93 3.56
C PHE A 109 0.99 5.38 2.15
N CYS A 110 -0.13 4.74 1.75
CA CYS A 110 -0.40 4.37 0.37
C CYS A 110 -0.37 5.57 -0.60
N SER A 111 -0.81 6.76 -0.14
CA SER A 111 -0.88 7.98 -0.96
C SER A 111 0.48 8.44 -1.50
N ILE A 112 1.57 8.04 -0.86
CA ILE A 112 2.93 8.49 -1.19
C ILE A 112 3.42 7.87 -2.50
N TYR A 113 3.01 6.64 -2.82
CA TYR A 113 3.60 5.91 -3.92
C TYR A 113 3.47 6.64 -5.26
N HIS A 114 2.25 6.97 -5.68
CA HIS A 114 2.03 7.49 -7.03
C HIS A 114 2.80 8.78 -7.32
N PRO A 115 2.77 9.81 -6.48
CA PRO A 115 3.55 11.02 -6.74
C PRO A 115 5.06 10.80 -6.58
N ALA A 116 5.52 10.01 -5.63
CA ALA A 116 6.94 9.83 -5.39
C ALA A 116 7.57 8.78 -6.32
N GLY A 117 7.00 7.58 -6.40
CA GLY A 117 7.56 6.46 -7.17
C GLY A 117 7.52 6.70 -8.68
N ILE A 118 6.39 7.18 -9.21
CA ILE A 118 6.25 7.48 -10.64
C ILE A 118 7.19 8.64 -11.03
N SER A 119 7.20 9.72 -10.26
CA SER A 119 8.10 10.84 -10.54
C SER A 119 9.58 10.44 -10.44
N TRP A 120 9.91 9.51 -9.54
CA TRP A 120 11.28 8.98 -9.43
C TRP A 120 11.69 8.22 -10.69
N ILE A 121 10.83 7.36 -11.24
CA ILE A 121 11.07 6.67 -12.52
C ILE A 121 11.23 7.69 -13.67
N VAL A 122 10.27 8.62 -13.81
CA VAL A 122 10.25 9.62 -14.91
C VAL A 122 11.51 10.47 -14.91
N ASN A 123 11.99 10.87 -13.75
CA ASN A 123 13.19 11.73 -13.64
C ASN A 123 14.51 10.97 -13.76
N THR A 124 14.50 9.64 -13.68
CA THR A 124 15.73 8.84 -13.69
C THR A 124 15.88 8.01 -14.98
N SER A 125 14.76 7.57 -15.57
CA SER A 125 14.78 6.65 -16.71
C SER A 125 14.92 7.38 -18.04
N LYS A 126 15.81 6.85 -18.91
CA LYS A 126 15.95 7.28 -20.30
C LYS A 126 14.83 6.74 -21.20
N GLU A 127 14.34 5.54 -20.89
CA GLU A 127 13.24 4.85 -21.59
C GLU A 127 11.98 4.85 -20.70
N THR A 128 11.47 6.03 -20.41
CA THR A 128 10.39 6.24 -19.43
C THR A 128 9.16 5.37 -19.69
N GLY A 129 8.72 5.24 -20.94
CA GLY A 129 7.54 4.42 -21.27
C GLY A 129 7.72 2.94 -20.92
N ARG A 130 8.90 2.38 -21.21
CA ARG A 130 9.24 0.98 -20.88
C ARG A 130 9.33 0.78 -19.35
N ALA A 131 9.97 1.72 -18.65
CA ALA A 131 10.11 1.65 -17.20
C ALA A 131 8.76 1.76 -16.50
N LEU A 132 7.86 2.64 -16.95
CA LEU A 132 6.49 2.74 -16.43
C LEU A 132 5.66 1.52 -16.76
N GLY A 133 5.79 0.95 -17.97
CA GLY A 133 5.12 -0.30 -18.34
C GLY A 133 5.51 -1.44 -17.41
N PHE A 134 6.81 -1.62 -17.16
CA PHE A 134 7.32 -2.61 -16.20
C PHE A 134 6.77 -2.36 -14.80
N ASN A 135 6.82 -1.12 -14.32
CA ASN A 135 6.31 -0.71 -13.04
C ASN A 135 4.79 -1.02 -12.87
N ASN A 136 4.00 -0.82 -13.92
CA ASN A 136 2.55 -1.08 -13.88
C ASN A 136 2.20 -2.57 -13.76
N ILE A 137 3.03 -3.46 -14.33
CA ILE A 137 2.88 -4.91 -14.14
C ILE A 137 2.96 -5.24 -12.65
N PHE A 138 3.91 -4.66 -11.92
CA PHE A 138 4.07 -4.90 -10.49
C PHE A 138 2.86 -4.39 -9.68
N GLY A 139 2.26 -3.26 -10.07
CA GLY A 139 1.02 -2.79 -9.44
C GLY A 139 -0.12 -3.81 -9.57
N GLY A 140 -0.33 -4.36 -10.78
CA GLY A 140 -1.33 -5.40 -11.01
C GLY A 140 -1.04 -6.70 -10.24
N VAL A 141 0.22 -7.13 -10.23
CA VAL A 141 0.68 -8.28 -9.43
C VAL A 141 0.42 -8.06 -7.94
N GLY A 142 0.64 -6.82 -7.45
CA GLY A 142 0.36 -6.47 -6.05
C GLY A 142 -1.09 -6.70 -5.64
N VAL A 143 -2.05 -6.29 -6.46
CA VAL A 143 -3.49 -6.55 -6.20
C VAL A 143 -3.79 -8.04 -6.10
N GLY A 144 -3.32 -8.83 -7.08
CA GLY A 144 -3.56 -10.28 -7.10
C GLY A 144 -2.86 -11.02 -5.96
N LEU A 145 -1.59 -10.70 -5.69
CA LEU A 145 -0.85 -11.28 -4.57
C LEU A 145 -1.46 -10.89 -3.23
N GLY A 146 -1.94 -9.65 -3.08
CA GLY A 146 -2.58 -9.20 -1.85
C GLY A 146 -3.77 -10.08 -1.48
N ALA A 147 -4.69 -10.29 -2.42
CA ALA A 147 -5.85 -11.15 -2.19
C ALA A 147 -5.45 -12.60 -1.89
N PHE A 148 -4.48 -13.14 -2.63
CA PHE A 148 -4.02 -14.52 -2.50
C PHE A 148 -3.31 -14.77 -1.15
N ILE A 149 -2.36 -13.89 -0.79
CA ILE A 149 -1.60 -14.00 0.47
C ILE A 149 -2.53 -13.80 1.66
N ALA A 150 -3.40 -12.78 1.63
CA ALA A 150 -4.37 -12.55 2.70
C ALA A 150 -5.27 -13.78 2.92
N GLY A 151 -5.77 -14.39 1.84
CA GLY A 151 -6.59 -15.60 1.92
C GLY A 151 -5.86 -16.77 2.60
N ILE A 152 -4.61 -17.06 2.20
CA ILE A 152 -3.79 -18.11 2.82
C ILE A 152 -3.54 -17.82 4.31
N LEU A 153 -3.16 -16.60 4.65
CA LEU A 153 -2.83 -16.25 6.03
C LEU A 153 -4.07 -16.29 6.95
N ILE A 154 -5.23 -15.91 6.43
CA ILE A 154 -6.50 -16.03 7.16
C ILE A 154 -6.84 -17.50 7.41
N GLU A 155 -6.73 -18.35 6.38
CA GLU A 155 -7.05 -19.78 6.49
C GLU A 155 -6.12 -20.52 7.44
N GLN A 156 -4.82 -20.21 7.40
CA GLN A 156 -3.81 -20.92 8.20
C GLN A 156 -3.66 -20.39 9.63
N TYR A 157 -3.95 -19.11 9.84
CA TYR A 157 -3.72 -18.44 11.13
C TYR A 157 -4.92 -17.62 11.59
N SER A 158 -5.02 -16.36 11.11
CA SER A 158 -6.13 -15.44 11.42
C SER A 158 -6.06 -14.19 10.56
N TRP A 159 -7.11 -13.39 10.56
CA TRP A 159 -7.08 -12.09 9.91
C TRP A 159 -6.08 -11.10 10.55
N HIS A 160 -5.82 -11.21 11.85
CA HIS A 160 -4.76 -10.46 12.54
C HIS A 160 -3.39 -10.78 11.96
N ALA A 161 -3.09 -12.08 11.78
CA ALA A 161 -1.83 -12.54 11.20
C ALA A 161 -1.63 -12.03 9.77
N ALA A 162 -2.71 -11.92 8.98
CA ALA A 162 -2.64 -11.39 7.63
C ALA A 162 -2.13 -9.93 7.57
N PHE A 163 -2.38 -9.14 8.61
CA PHE A 163 -1.85 -7.79 8.71
C PHE A 163 -0.42 -7.73 9.28
N ILE A 164 -0.01 -8.70 10.09
CA ILE A 164 1.28 -8.69 10.82
C ILE A 164 2.41 -9.35 10.03
N LEU A 165 2.11 -10.41 9.28
CA LEU A 165 3.07 -11.24 8.54
C LEU A 165 3.25 -10.80 7.10
#